data_f774dcce26f2077216d43de39ce4eda5
#
_entry.id   f774dcce26f2077216d43de39ce4eda5
#
_cell.length_a   1.000
_cell.length_b   1.000
_cell.length_c   1.000
_cell.angle_alpha   90.00
_cell.angle_beta   90.00
_cell.angle_gamma   90.00
#
_symmetry.space_group_name_H-M   'P 1'
#
loop_
_entity.id
_entity.type
_entity.pdbx_description
1 polymer ?
#
loop_
_entity_poly.entity_id
_entity_poly.type
_entity_poly.pdbx_seq_one_letter_code
_entity_poly.pdbx_strand_id
1 'polypeptide(L)' 'MKRGDTYKPEKLEASIKAAGASSEVAKKVVSSIKVHEGMSTLELRKQASDLLKNLDPKAAQKYATFKK' A
#
# COMPACT_ATOMS: atom_id res chain seq x y z
N MET A 1 11.18 -12.65 8.72
CA MET A 1 10.87 -12.81 9.36
C MET A 1 10.18 -13.61 9.72
N LYS A 2 9.85 -13.83 10.03
CA LYS A 2 9.40 -14.64 10.40
C LYS A 2 8.20 -14.67 10.67
N ARG A 3 7.62 -15.01 11.09
CA ARG A 3 6.49 -15.20 11.34
C ARG A 3 5.78 -14.10 11.42
N GLY A 4 5.58 -13.45 11.71
CA GLY A 4 4.82 -12.32 11.86
C GLY A 4 4.62 -11.54 10.63
N ASP A 5 5.12 -11.97 9.56
CA ASP A 5 5.01 -11.17 8.39
C ASP A 5 3.80 -11.42 7.60
N THR A 6 2.72 -11.59 8.22
CA THR A 6 1.47 -11.77 7.53
C THR A 6 1.00 -10.45 6.98
N TYR A 7 0.51 -10.44 5.78
CA TYR A 7 -0.02 -9.25 5.19
C TYR A 7 -1.25 -8.80 5.95
N LYS A 8 -1.30 -7.54 6.28
CA LYS A 8 -2.43 -6.99 6.99
C LYS A 8 -3.00 -5.82 6.21
N PRO A 9 -4.15 -5.97 5.63
CA PRO A 9 -4.73 -4.88 4.84
C PRO A 9 -4.96 -3.63 5.67
N GLU A 10 -5.26 -3.79 6.93
CA GLU A 10 -5.47 -2.64 7.79
C GLU A 10 -4.24 -1.78 7.88
N LYS A 11 -3.10 -2.42 8.03
CA LYS A 11 -1.87 -1.68 8.16
C LYS A 11 -1.52 -0.98 6.89
N LEU A 12 -1.71 -1.64 5.77
CA LEU A 12 -1.43 -1.04 4.49
C LEU A 12 -2.36 0.14 4.26
N GLU A 13 -3.60 -0.03 4.60
CA GLU A 13 -4.56 1.04 4.44
C GLU A 13 -4.15 2.25 5.27
N ALA A 14 -3.73 2.02 6.49
CA ALA A 14 -3.30 3.11 7.35
C ALA A 14 -2.09 3.82 6.77
N SER A 15 -1.16 3.07 6.21
CA SER A 15 0.01 3.68 5.59
C SER A 15 -0.36 4.56 4.42
N ILE A 16 -1.28 4.10 3.61
CA ILE A 16 -1.71 4.87 2.45
C ILE A 16 -2.42 6.13 2.88
N LYS A 17 -3.23 6.03 3.92
CA LYS A 17 -3.91 7.21 4.43
C LYS A 17 -2.92 8.20 5.00
N ALA A 18 -1.90 7.70 5.67
CA ALA A 18 -0.87 8.56 6.23
C ALA A 18 -0.13 9.31 5.14
N ALA A 19 -0.10 8.76 3.96
CA ALA A 19 0.55 9.41 2.84
C ALA A 19 -0.34 10.48 2.22
N GLY A 20 -1.56 10.61 2.70
CA GLY A 20 -2.43 11.65 2.21
C GLY A 20 -3.62 11.18 1.41
N ALA A 21 -3.76 9.89 1.21
CA ALA A 21 -4.87 9.39 0.43
C ALA A 21 -6.13 9.34 1.29
N SER A 22 -7.28 9.42 0.65
CA SER A 22 -8.52 9.34 1.38
C SER A 22 -8.82 7.89 1.73
N SER A 23 -9.77 7.70 2.62
CA SER A 23 -10.18 6.37 3.01
C SER A 23 -10.61 5.55 1.82
N GLU A 24 -11.34 6.15 0.92
CA GLU A 24 -11.83 5.46 -0.24
C GLU A 24 -10.71 4.98 -1.13
N VAL A 25 -9.76 5.86 -1.36
CA VAL A 25 -8.62 5.52 -2.19
C VAL A 25 -7.83 4.41 -1.53
N ALA A 26 -7.61 4.53 -0.24
CA ALA A 26 -6.85 3.51 0.48
C ALA A 26 -7.53 2.16 0.37
N LYS A 27 -8.82 2.14 0.52
CA LYS A 27 -9.57 0.91 0.43
C LYS A 27 -9.49 0.31 -0.97
N LYS A 28 -9.59 1.16 -1.97
CA LYS A 28 -9.51 0.69 -3.34
C LYS A 28 -8.15 0.06 -3.62
N VAL A 29 -7.11 0.71 -3.16
CA VAL A 29 -5.77 0.19 -3.36
C VAL A 29 -5.65 -1.17 -2.71
N VAL A 30 -6.07 -1.27 -1.46
CA VAL A 30 -5.95 -2.51 -0.72
C VAL A 30 -6.76 -3.62 -1.39
N SER A 31 -7.93 -3.28 -1.87
CA SER A 31 -8.78 -4.27 -2.53
C SER A 31 -8.19 -4.75 -3.84
N SER A 32 -7.47 -3.88 -4.50
CA SER A 32 -6.92 -4.21 -5.81
C SER A 32 -5.62 -4.98 -5.75
N ILE A 33 -4.94 -4.91 -4.63
CA ILE A 33 -3.67 -5.59 -4.51
C ILE A 33 -3.90 -7.09 -4.46
N LYS A 34 -3.08 -7.82 -5.22
CA LYS A 34 -3.17 -9.27 -5.20
C LYS A 34 -2.08 -9.80 -4.32
N VAL A 35 -2.47 -10.44 -3.27
CA VAL A 35 -1.52 -10.98 -2.31
C VAL A 35 -1.40 -12.48 -2.49
N HIS A 36 -0.19 -12.98 -2.46
CA HIS A 36 0.01 -14.41 -2.55
C HIS A 36 1.10 -14.81 -1.57
N GLU A 37 1.18 -16.08 -1.31
CA GLU A 37 2.17 -16.57 -0.39
C GLU A 37 3.56 -16.29 -0.89
N GLY A 38 4.43 -15.91 -0.02
CA GLY A 38 5.79 -15.62 -0.42
C GLY A 38 6.00 -14.23 -0.99
N MET A 39 4.95 -13.45 -1.02
CA MET A 39 5.06 -12.11 -1.53
C MET A 39 5.90 -11.25 -0.61
N SER A 40 6.85 -10.55 -1.15
CA SER A 40 7.71 -9.72 -0.33
C SER A 40 7.07 -8.38 -0.04
N THR A 41 7.55 -7.74 1.00
CA THR A 41 7.05 -6.43 1.36
C THR A 41 7.31 -5.42 0.25
N LEU A 42 8.43 -5.56 -0.41
CA LEU A 42 8.76 -4.67 -1.50
C LEU A 42 7.76 -4.78 -2.62
N GLU A 43 7.39 -5.99 -2.95
CA GLU A 43 6.44 -6.21 -4.01
C GLU A 43 5.09 -5.63 -3.64
N LEU A 44 4.70 -5.81 -2.40
CA LEU A 44 3.45 -5.27 -1.91
C LEU A 44 3.44 -3.76 -2.05
N ARG A 45 4.52 -3.12 -1.66
CA ARG A 45 4.61 -1.68 -1.75
C ARG A 45 4.59 -1.19 -3.17
N LYS A 46 5.22 -1.94 -4.04
CA LYS A 46 5.23 -1.58 -5.43
C LYS A 46 3.85 -1.60 -6.02
N GLN A 47 3.09 -2.63 -5.72
CA GLN A 47 1.73 -2.72 -6.21
C GLN A 47 0.89 -1.59 -5.65
N ALA A 48 1.03 -1.33 -4.36
CA ALA A 48 0.28 -0.26 -3.73
C ALA A 48 0.61 1.08 -4.37
N SER A 49 1.87 1.30 -4.61
CA SER A 49 2.30 2.56 -5.21
C SER A 49 1.75 2.74 -6.60
N ASP A 50 1.79 1.68 -7.39
CA ASP A 50 1.26 1.74 -8.74
C ASP A 50 -0.23 2.03 -8.77
N LEU A 51 -0.95 1.35 -7.91
CA LEU A 51 -2.38 1.57 -7.84
C LEU A 51 -2.69 2.98 -7.37
N LEU A 52 -1.95 3.42 -6.38
CA LEU A 52 -2.15 4.76 -5.86
C LEU A 52 -1.86 5.80 -6.91
N LYS A 53 -0.86 5.56 -7.72
CA LYS A 53 -0.52 6.48 -8.79
C LYS A 53 -1.69 6.69 -9.73
N ASN A 54 -2.42 5.63 -9.99
CA ASN A 54 -3.57 5.72 -10.87
C ASN A 54 -4.74 6.42 -10.22
N LEU A 55 -4.89 6.22 -8.93
CA LEU A 55 -6.05 6.79 -8.24
C LEU A 55 -5.76 8.18 -7.69
N ASP A 56 -4.58 8.36 -7.17
CA ASP A 56 -4.22 9.63 -6.55
C ASP A 56 -2.72 9.84 -6.68
N PRO A 57 -2.28 10.43 -7.77
CA PRO A 57 -0.84 10.60 -8.01
C PRO A 57 -0.14 11.41 -6.93
N LYS A 58 -0.83 12.34 -6.32
CA LYS A 58 -0.22 13.12 -5.28
C LYS A 58 0.08 12.28 -4.05
N ALA A 59 -0.89 11.47 -3.67
CA ALA A 59 -0.69 10.60 -2.54
C ALA A 59 0.38 9.56 -2.86
N ALA A 60 0.43 9.11 -4.10
CA ALA A 60 1.43 8.15 -4.50
C ALA A 60 2.83 8.72 -4.36
N GLN A 61 2.97 9.96 -4.72
CA GLN A 61 4.24 10.62 -4.60
C GLN A 61 4.67 10.70 -3.16
N LYS A 62 3.77 11.07 -2.28
CA LYS A 62 4.07 11.14 -0.88
C LYS A 62 4.36 9.76 -0.30
N TYR A 63 3.62 8.78 -0.77
CA TYR A 63 3.81 7.43 -0.29
C TYR A 63 5.20 6.93 -0.66
N ALA A 64 5.66 7.28 -1.83
CA ALA A 64 6.97 6.86 -2.29
C ALA A 64 8.10 7.49 -1.48
N THR A 65 7.95 8.75 -1.13
CA THR A 65 8.98 9.41 -0.35
C THR A 65 8.82 9.21 1.13
N PHE A 66 7.71 8.63 1.51
CA PHE A 66 7.41 8.47 2.89
C PHE A 66 8.25 7.44 3.61
N LYS A 67 8.89 6.58 2.89
CA LYS A 67 9.57 5.59 3.48
C LYS A 67 10.66 6.08 4.24
N LYS A 68 11.12 5.93 4.90
CA LYS A 68 12.15 6.34 5.51
C LYS A 68 12.34 6.12 6.40
#